data_7757efd93e83668ca549a035c584afb8
#
_entry.id   7757efd93e83668ca549a035c584afb8
#
_cell.length_a   1.000
_cell.length_b   1.000
_cell.length_c   1.000
_cell.angle_alpha   90.00
_cell.angle_beta   90.00
_cell.angle_gamma   90.00
#
_symmetry.space_group_name_H-M   'P 1'
#
loop_
_entity.id
_entity.type
_entity.pdbx_description
1 polymer ?
#
loop_
_entity_poly.entity_id
_entity_poly.type
_entity_poly.pdbx_seq_one_letter_code
_entity_poly.pdbx_strand_id
1 'polypeptide(L)'
;MRFTLKLAAAAVLAASAAGAFAQQGETVKIAWLDPLSGLMAAVGTNQLKTFQFLAEEFNKKNAAGVKYEIIGIDNKLSPQETTSALRSAMDQGARYVVQGNGSGPALAIIDAIDKNNARNPGKEVLYVNYAAVDPDLTNSKCSYWHFRVDADTSMKMEAMTTYMKDQPDIKKVYILGQNYSHGIQVAKYAKEDLARKRPDIQIVGEDLHPLAQVRDFAPYVAKIKASGADTVITGNWGSDLSLLIKAAQDAGLNDVKFYTYYGTVSGTPTAMGSASAGKVYMVAYGHYNMGGDIQKLGLDFKNKFHEDMYTLAAYTTFEMLSDAFAKAHSTDPVKVAAVLEDMHFKSFNGDVVMRKSDHQLQQGLYVARWEKAGGKYPLDGENTGYTFVPVKYYDPFVASTPTTCQMKRPNAG
;
A
#
# COMPACT_ATOMS: atom_id res chain seq x y z
N MET A 1 43.37 -47.14 8.20
CA MET A 1 41.90 -46.81 8.11
C MET A 1 41.40 -45.73 9.05
N ARG A 2 42.19 -45.12 9.93
CA ARG A 2 41.71 -44.03 10.84
C ARG A 2 41.98 -42.60 10.33
N PHE A 3 42.80 -42.37 9.32
CA PHE A 3 43.11 -41.04 8.77
C PHE A 3 42.13 -40.57 7.69
N THR A 4 41.48 -41.44 6.96
CA THR A 4 40.53 -41.12 5.91
C THR A 4 39.16 -40.70 6.44
N LEU A 5 38.74 -41.14 7.65
CA LEU A 5 37.47 -40.72 8.24
C LEU A 5 37.49 -39.29 8.80
N LYS A 6 38.66 -38.79 9.24
CA LYS A 6 38.78 -37.41 9.78
C LYS A 6 38.80 -36.36 8.68
N LEU A 7 39.26 -36.66 7.48
CA LEU A 7 39.21 -35.76 6.33
C LEU A 7 37.81 -35.65 5.73
N ALA A 8 37.00 -36.72 5.74
CA ALA A 8 35.63 -36.71 5.25
C ALA A 8 34.70 -35.92 6.17
N ALA A 9 34.90 -35.98 7.50
CA ALA A 9 34.12 -35.19 8.47
C ALA A 9 34.43 -33.67 8.42
N ALA A 10 35.70 -33.31 8.14
CA ALA A 10 36.09 -31.91 7.97
C ALA A 10 35.57 -31.32 6.66
N ALA A 11 35.48 -32.09 5.57
CA ALA A 11 34.93 -31.66 4.29
C ALA A 11 33.40 -31.44 4.35
N VAL A 12 32.65 -32.27 5.09
CA VAL A 12 31.21 -32.10 5.28
C VAL A 12 30.87 -30.90 6.16
N LEU A 13 31.66 -30.60 7.19
CA LEU A 13 31.53 -29.42 8.02
C LEU A 13 31.87 -28.11 7.27
N ALA A 14 32.87 -28.14 6.38
CA ALA A 14 33.24 -27.01 5.54
C ALA A 14 32.17 -26.69 4.47
N ALA A 15 31.52 -27.73 3.90
CA ALA A 15 30.45 -27.55 2.91
C ALA A 15 29.16 -27.00 3.53
N SER A 16 28.83 -27.35 4.79
CA SER A 16 27.69 -26.79 5.51
C SER A 16 27.93 -25.35 5.99
N ALA A 17 29.19 -24.97 6.25
CA ALA A 17 29.53 -23.57 6.58
C ALA A 17 29.54 -22.67 5.35
N ALA A 18 29.89 -23.16 4.15
CA ALA A 18 29.84 -22.37 2.91
C ALA A 18 28.42 -22.01 2.49
N GLY A 19 27.42 -22.86 2.82
CA GLY A 19 26.00 -22.57 2.54
C GLY A 19 25.40 -21.46 3.40
N ALA A 20 25.93 -21.25 4.61
CA ALA A 20 25.45 -20.22 5.54
C ALA A 20 25.98 -18.80 5.21
N PHE A 21 27.10 -18.69 4.49
CA PHE A 21 27.71 -17.41 4.12
C PHE A 21 27.24 -16.85 2.77
N ALA A 22 26.57 -17.65 1.92
CA ALA A 22 26.19 -17.27 0.56
C ALA A 22 25.13 -16.15 0.50
N GLN A 23 24.40 -15.88 1.59
CA GLN A 23 23.37 -14.85 1.65
C GLN A 23 23.88 -13.52 2.21
N GLN A 24 24.88 -13.54 3.07
CA GLN A 24 25.38 -12.33 3.73
C GLN A 24 26.15 -11.47 2.73
N GLY A 25 25.67 -10.24 2.50
CA GLY A 25 26.24 -9.30 1.54
C GLY A 25 25.72 -9.44 0.10
N GLU A 26 24.82 -10.41 -0.17
CA GLU A 26 24.14 -10.53 -1.47
C GLU A 26 23.32 -9.28 -1.77
N THR A 27 23.36 -8.80 -3.03
CA THR A 27 22.56 -7.66 -3.47
C THR A 27 21.24 -8.15 -4.08
N VAL A 28 20.14 -7.76 -3.43
CA VAL A 28 18.78 -8.01 -3.93
C VAL A 28 18.31 -6.79 -4.74
N LYS A 29 18.11 -6.97 -6.04
CA LYS A 29 17.56 -5.96 -6.93
C LYS A 29 16.05 -5.97 -6.85
N ILE A 30 15.46 -4.84 -6.48
CA ILE A 30 14.02 -4.62 -6.42
C ILE A 30 13.62 -3.63 -7.51
N ALA A 31 12.79 -4.06 -8.46
CA ALA A 31 12.18 -3.16 -9.43
C ALA A 31 11.03 -2.39 -8.78
N TRP A 32 11.08 -1.08 -8.81
CA TRP A 32 9.99 -0.20 -8.43
C TRP A 32 9.33 0.35 -9.69
N LEU A 33 8.03 0.02 -9.92
CA LEU A 33 7.32 0.26 -11.18
C LEU A 33 6.06 1.10 -10.92
N ASP A 34 6.19 2.42 -10.86
CA ASP A 34 5.08 3.33 -10.60
C ASP A 34 5.25 4.65 -11.39
N PRO A 35 4.24 5.55 -11.45
CA PRO A 35 4.28 6.71 -12.32
C PRO A 35 5.29 7.76 -11.84
N LEU A 36 6.20 8.15 -12.73
CA LEU A 36 7.11 9.29 -12.56
C LEU A 36 6.76 10.45 -13.51
N SER A 37 5.68 10.32 -14.26
CA SER A 37 5.19 11.32 -15.21
C SER A 37 3.68 11.55 -15.07
N GLY A 38 3.15 12.61 -15.72
CA GLY A 38 1.72 12.95 -15.65
C GLY A 38 1.28 13.54 -14.31
N LEU A 39 -0.04 13.58 -14.07
CA LEU A 39 -0.63 14.19 -12.87
C LEU A 39 -0.23 13.46 -11.56
N MET A 40 0.19 12.21 -11.63
CA MET A 40 0.60 11.41 -10.46
C MET A 40 2.12 11.40 -10.25
N ALA A 41 2.90 12.18 -11.00
CA ALA A 41 4.36 12.22 -10.91
C ALA A 41 4.86 12.58 -9.50
N ALA A 42 4.21 13.53 -8.81
CA ALA A 42 4.59 13.93 -7.46
C ALA A 42 4.44 12.76 -6.47
N VAL A 43 3.37 11.98 -6.60
CA VAL A 43 3.13 10.77 -5.79
C VAL A 43 4.24 9.75 -6.02
N GLY A 44 4.49 9.38 -7.28
CA GLY A 44 5.50 8.38 -7.62
C GLY A 44 6.92 8.82 -7.24
N THR A 45 7.26 10.10 -7.46
CA THR A 45 8.58 10.62 -7.10
C THR A 45 8.85 10.52 -5.60
N ASN A 46 7.88 10.89 -4.75
CA ASN A 46 8.00 10.74 -3.30
C ASN A 46 8.15 9.26 -2.89
N GLN A 47 7.35 8.38 -3.50
CA GLN A 47 7.40 6.95 -3.21
C GLN A 47 8.72 6.31 -3.64
N LEU A 48 9.27 6.66 -4.80
CA LEU A 48 10.58 6.19 -5.23
C LEU A 48 11.68 6.64 -4.25
N LYS A 49 11.67 7.92 -3.84
CA LYS A 49 12.56 8.44 -2.80
C LYS A 49 12.40 7.65 -1.48
N THR A 50 11.16 7.31 -1.10
CA THR A 50 10.89 6.51 0.09
C THR A 50 11.53 5.13 0.00
N PHE A 51 11.35 4.41 -1.12
CA PHE A 51 11.96 3.10 -1.32
C PHE A 51 13.50 3.17 -1.35
N GLN A 52 14.08 4.17 -2.03
CA GLN A 52 15.53 4.38 -2.06
C GLN A 52 16.09 4.70 -0.68
N PHE A 53 15.45 5.60 0.07
CA PHE A 53 15.84 5.97 1.42
C PHE A 53 15.77 4.78 2.37
N LEU A 54 14.69 4.02 2.35
CA LEU A 54 14.55 2.83 3.18
C LEU A 54 15.56 1.74 2.79
N ALA A 55 15.85 1.55 1.50
CA ALA A 55 16.93 0.65 1.07
C ALA A 55 18.27 1.06 1.67
N GLU A 56 18.62 2.36 1.67
CA GLU A 56 19.84 2.87 2.33
C GLU A 56 19.85 2.54 3.84
N GLU A 57 18.71 2.73 4.53
CA GLU A 57 18.61 2.45 5.98
C GLU A 57 18.69 0.94 6.27
N PHE A 58 17.97 0.11 5.55
CA PHE A 58 18.04 -1.35 5.70
C PHE A 58 19.39 -1.93 5.26
N ASN A 59 20.11 -1.26 4.36
CA ASN A 59 21.49 -1.64 3.98
C ASN A 59 22.50 -1.42 5.12
N LYS A 60 22.18 -0.60 6.11
CA LYS A 60 23.01 -0.46 7.32
C LYS A 60 22.84 -1.70 8.21
N LYS A 61 21.60 -2.19 8.37
CA LYS A 61 21.27 -3.36 9.17
C LYS A 61 19.90 -3.93 8.77
N ASN A 62 19.84 -5.24 8.49
CA ASN A 62 18.61 -5.99 8.33
C ASN A 62 18.79 -7.44 8.82
N ALA A 63 17.67 -8.17 8.97
CA ALA A 63 17.69 -9.53 9.54
C ALA A 63 18.50 -10.54 8.72
N ALA A 64 18.53 -10.38 7.40
CA ALA A 64 19.20 -11.30 6.46
C ALA A 64 20.65 -10.91 6.13
N GLY A 65 21.08 -9.69 6.44
CA GLY A 65 22.39 -9.17 6.08
C GLY A 65 22.60 -8.93 4.58
N VAL A 66 21.51 -8.86 3.80
CA VAL A 66 21.53 -8.56 2.36
C VAL A 66 21.68 -7.06 2.09
N LYS A 67 21.98 -6.70 0.84
CA LYS A 67 21.93 -5.33 0.34
C LYS A 67 20.76 -5.17 -0.63
N TYR A 68 20.07 -4.04 -0.56
CA TYR A 68 18.97 -3.71 -1.46
C TYR A 68 19.42 -2.68 -2.49
N GLU A 69 19.07 -2.92 -3.74
CA GLU A 69 19.24 -1.97 -4.86
C GLU A 69 17.86 -1.73 -5.49
N ILE A 70 17.45 -0.46 -5.57
CA ILE A 70 16.15 -0.07 -6.15
C ILE A 70 16.33 0.38 -7.59
N ILE A 71 15.67 -0.31 -8.51
CA ILE A 71 15.59 0.04 -9.93
C ILE A 71 14.24 0.70 -10.18
N GLY A 72 14.21 2.05 -10.21
CA GLY A 72 12.99 2.82 -10.46
C GLY A 72 12.72 2.97 -11.96
N ILE A 73 11.53 2.58 -12.42
CA ILE A 73 11.10 2.73 -13.82
C ILE A 73 9.69 3.32 -13.86
N ASP A 74 9.53 4.38 -14.65
CA ASP A 74 8.24 5.02 -14.91
C ASP A 74 7.31 4.07 -15.70
N ASN A 75 6.19 3.69 -15.09
CA ASN A 75 5.16 2.89 -15.75
C ASN A 75 4.04 3.76 -16.37
N LYS A 76 4.12 5.09 -16.25
CA LYS A 76 3.14 6.06 -16.74
C LYS A 76 1.69 5.78 -16.32
N LEU A 77 1.51 5.04 -15.22
CA LEU A 77 0.19 4.56 -14.74
C LEU A 77 -0.57 3.72 -15.79
N SER A 78 0.13 3.08 -16.72
CA SER A 78 -0.41 2.31 -17.84
C SER A 78 -0.08 0.83 -17.70
N PRO A 79 -1.05 -0.10 -17.84
CA PRO A 79 -0.79 -1.54 -17.83
C PRO A 79 0.22 -1.98 -18.90
N GLN A 80 0.20 -1.37 -20.09
CA GLN A 80 1.10 -1.69 -21.21
C GLN A 80 2.54 -1.27 -20.89
N GLU A 81 2.71 -0.02 -20.44
CA GLU A 81 4.03 0.50 -20.04
C GLU A 81 4.58 -0.26 -18.82
N THR A 82 3.71 -0.68 -17.89
CA THR A 82 4.09 -1.50 -16.74
C THR A 82 4.66 -2.85 -17.18
N THR A 83 4.04 -3.51 -18.17
CA THR A 83 4.56 -4.78 -18.71
C THR A 83 5.93 -4.60 -19.36
N SER A 84 6.14 -3.48 -20.07
CA SER A 84 7.43 -3.15 -20.69
C SER A 84 8.50 -2.83 -19.63
N ALA A 85 8.14 -2.05 -18.62
CA ALA A 85 9.01 -1.72 -17.47
C ALA A 85 9.41 -2.98 -16.68
N LEU A 86 8.47 -3.89 -16.43
CA LEU A 86 8.74 -5.16 -15.78
C LEU A 86 9.77 -5.99 -16.56
N ARG A 87 9.60 -6.11 -17.87
CA ARG A 87 10.57 -6.83 -18.71
C ARG A 87 11.95 -6.21 -18.63
N SER A 88 12.05 -4.88 -18.78
CA SER A 88 13.32 -4.16 -18.65
C SER A 88 13.99 -4.38 -17.28
N ALA A 89 13.22 -4.41 -16.21
CA ALA A 89 13.74 -4.67 -14.87
C ALA A 89 14.26 -6.12 -14.71
N MET A 90 13.53 -7.08 -15.25
CA MET A 90 13.96 -8.50 -15.26
C MET A 90 15.25 -8.69 -16.07
N ASP A 91 15.41 -8.02 -17.20
CA ASP A 91 16.63 -8.03 -18.01
C ASP A 91 17.82 -7.41 -17.23
N GLN A 92 17.59 -6.50 -16.30
CA GLN A 92 18.57 -5.95 -15.37
C GLN A 92 18.83 -6.86 -14.14
N GLY A 93 18.19 -8.01 -14.07
CA GLY A 93 18.36 -9.02 -13.02
C GLY A 93 17.47 -8.82 -11.79
N ALA A 94 16.43 -7.98 -11.86
CA ALA A 94 15.47 -7.87 -10.77
C ALA A 94 14.62 -9.14 -10.68
N ARG A 95 14.53 -9.71 -9.48
CA ARG A 95 13.68 -10.86 -9.16
C ARG A 95 12.59 -10.52 -8.14
N TYR A 96 12.60 -9.31 -7.64
CA TYR A 96 11.59 -8.72 -6.76
C TYR A 96 11.04 -7.47 -7.41
N VAL A 97 9.73 -7.32 -7.37
CA VAL A 97 9.02 -6.18 -7.94
C VAL A 97 8.16 -5.56 -6.86
N VAL A 98 8.17 -4.23 -6.75
CA VAL A 98 7.23 -3.47 -5.93
C VAL A 98 6.46 -2.51 -6.83
N GLN A 99 5.16 -2.39 -6.60
CA GLN A 99 4.27 -1.48 -7.32
C GLN A 99 3.04 -1.21 -6.44
N GLY A 100 2.48 -0.01 -6.49
CA GLY A 100 1.35 0.37 -5.66
C GLY A 100 0.33 1.28 -6.33
N ASN A 101 0.69 2.03 -7.35
CA ASN A 101 -0.23 2.99 -7.95
C ASN A 101 -1.00 2.38 -9.12
N GLY A 102 -2.32 2.25 -8.91
CA GLY A 102 -3.23 1.75 -9.93
C GLY A 102 -3.35 0.23 -9.99
N SER A 103 -4.57 -0.27 -9.83
CA SER A 103 -4.87 -1.70 -9.83
C SER A 103 -4.78 -2.35 -11.23
N GLY A 104 -4.91 -1.55 -12.30
CA GLY A 104 -4.67 -2.01 -13.67
C GLY A 104 -3.21 -2.41 -13.92
N PRO A 105 -2.21 -1.54 -13.62
CA PRO A 105 -0.80 -1.89 -13.57
C PRO A 105 -0.51 -3.12 -12.70
N ALA A 106 -1.08 -3.20 -11.50
CA ALA A 106 -0.90 -4.35 -10.61
C ALA A 106 -1.35 -5.67 -11.25
N LEU A 107 -2.52 -5.70 -11.87
CA LEU A 107 -3.02 -6.88 -12.58
C LEU A 107 -2.11 -7.27 -13.75
N ALA A 108 -1.60 -6.29 -14.49
CA ALA A 108 -0.66 -6.55 -15.57
C ALA A 108 0.66 -7.18 -15.09
N ILE A 109 1.16 -6.77 -13.90
CA ILE A 109 2.32 -7.39 -13.26
C ILE A 109 2.00 -8.83 -12.86
N ILE A 110 0.86 -9.08 -12.20
CA ILE A 110 0.44 -10.43 -11.80
C ILE A 110 0.41 -11.36 -13.00
N ASP A 111 -0.31 -10.97 -14.07
CA ASP A 111 -0.43 -11.77 -15.29
C ASP A 111 0.91 -12.05 -15.97
N ALA A 112 1.81 -11.06 -15.97
CA ALA A 112 3.12 -11.21 -16.60
C ALA A 112 4.06 -12.10 -15.78
N ILE A 113 4.05 -11.97 -14.46
CA ILE A 113 4.86 -12.79 -13.54
C ILE A 113 4.37 -14.23 -13.56
N ASP A 114 3.07 -14.49 -13.51
CA ASP A 114 2.53 -15.86 -13.60
C ASP A 114 2.97 -16.56 -14.89
N LYS A 115 2.92 -15.85 -16.02
CA LYS A 115 3.40 -16.38 -17.32
C LYS A 115 4.91 -16.61 -17.34
N ASN A 116 5.69 -15.68 -16.76
CA ASN A 116 7.14 -15.82 -16.69
C ASN A 116 7.53 -17.02 -15.84
N ASN A 117 6.99 -17.11 -14.62
CA ASN A 117 7.37 -18.12 -13.64
C ASN A 117 6.96 -19.53 -14.09
N ALA A 118 5.84 -19.64 -14.82
CA ALA A 118 5.44 -20.92 -15.43
C ALA A 118 6.37 -21.38 -16.58
N ARG A 119 7.02 -20.44 -17.30
CA ARG A 119 7.83 -20.74 -18.49
C ARG A 119 9.32 -20.82 -18.21
N ASN A 120 9.78 -20.18 -17.15
CA ASN A 120 11.19 -19.99 -16.84
C ASN A 120 11.54 -20.46 -15.41
N PRO A 121 11.46 -21.78 -15.11
CA PRO A 121 11.87 -22.31 -13.80
C PRO A 121 13.31 -21.91 -13.47
N GLY A 122 13.56 -21.47 -12.23
CA GLY A 122 14.85 -20.95 -11.78
C GLY A 122 15.06 -19.45 -12.06
N LYS A 123 14.08 -18.79 -12.71
CA LYS A 123 14.06 -17.34 -12.97
C LYS A 123 12.75 -16.71 -12.48
N GLU A 124 12.18 -17.28 -11.43
CA GLU A 124 10.92 -16.76 -10.86
C GLU A 124 11.11 -15.35 -10.33
N VAL A 125 10.04 -14.60 -10.41
CA VAL A 125 9.92 -13.22 -9.92
C VAL A 125 8.79 -13.16 -8.90
N LEU A 126 8.97 -12.40 -7.83
CA LEU A 126 7.98 -12.17 -6.78
C LEU A 126 7.53 -10.72 -6.79
N TYR A 127 6.23 -10.48 -6.68
CA TYR A 127 5.63 -9.16 -6.62
C TYR A 127 5.10 -8.83 -5.22
N VAL A 128 5.59 -7.75 -4.63
CA VAL A 128 5.05 -7.15 -3.41
C VAL A 128 4.27 -5.90 -3.78
N ASN A 129 2.96 -5.98 -3.64
CA ASN A 129 2.03 -4.89 -3.87
C ASN A 129 1.89 -4.05 -2.59
N TYR A 130 2.38 -2.82 -2.62
CA TYR A 130 2.37 -1.99 -1.42
C TYR A 130 1.15 -1.05 -1.30
N ALA A 131 0.36 -0.83 -2.39
CA ALA A 131 -0.77 0.11 -2.34
C ALA A 131 -1.86 -0.06 -3.43
N ALA A 132 -1.77 -1.03 -4.35
CA ALA A 132 -2.84 -1.30 -5.31
C ALA A 132 -3.91 -2.19 -4.65
N VAL A 133 -5.08 -1.60 -4.39
CA VAL A 133 -6.03 -2.11 -3.39
C VAL A 133 -7.36 -2.62 -3.95
N ASP A 134 -7.43 -2.94 -5.24
CA ASP A 134 -8.58 -3.67 -5.77
C ASP A 134 -8.68 -5.03 -5.06
N PRO A 135 -9.80 -5.37 -4.41
CA PRO A 135 -9.99 -6.64 -3.72
C PRO A 135 -9.79 -7.87 -4.62
N ASP A 136 -10.10 -7.76 -5.91
CA ASP A 136 -9.99 -8.88 -6.84
C ASP A 136 -8.54 -9.38 -6.99
N LEU A 137 -7.54 -8.53 -6.74
CA LEU A 137 -6.12 -8.92 -6.82
C LEU A 137 -5.72 -9.99 -5.78
N THR A 138 -6.48 -10.14 -4.70
CA THR A 138 -6.32 -11.21 -3.70
C THR A 138 -7.56 -12.09 -3.56
N ASN A 139 -8.49 -11.99 -4.52
CA ASN A 139 -9.68 -12.86 -4.65
C ASN A 139 -9.66 -13.56 -6.00
N SER A 140 -10.51 -13.14 -6.94
CA SER A 140 -10.69 -13.81 -8.25
C SER A 140 -9.45 -13.76 -9.15
N LYS A 141 -8.53 -12.81 -8.90
CA LYS A 141 -7.27 -12.57 -9.64
C LYS A 141 -6.02 -12.87 -8.80
N CYS A 142 -6.17 -13.63 -7.72
CA CYS A 142 -5.04 -13.94 -6.85
C CYS A 142 -3.98 -14.80 -7.55
N SER A 143 -2.74 -14.58 -7.19
CA SER A 143 -1.57 -15.32 -7.67
C SER A 143 -0.68 -15.73 -6.50
N TYR A 144 -0.06 -16.91 -6.60
CA TYR A 144 0.94 -17.37 -5.64
C TYR A 144 2.15 -16.42 -5.52
N TRP A 145 2.47 -15.71 -6.59
CA TRP A 145 3.63 -14.82 -6.67
C TRP A 145 3.34 -13.37 -6.27
N HIS A 146 2.10 -13.07 -5.84
CA HIS A 146 1.64 -11.76 -5.44
C HIS A 146 1.36 -11.70 -3.94
N PHE A 147 2.00 -10.77 -3.24
CA PHE A 147 1.83 -10.50 -1.81
C PHE A 147 1.44 -9.04 -1.62
N ARG A 148 0.29 -8.79 -1.00
CA ARG A 148 -0.20 -7.43 -0.80
C ARG A 148 -0.02 -6.97 0.65
N VAL A 149 0.64 -5.81 0.82
CA VAL A 149 0.93 -5.21 2.13
C VAL A 149 -0.20 -4.29 2.58
N ASP A 150 -0.69 -3.39 1.73
CA ASP A 150 -1.80 -2.49 2.12
C ASP A 150 -3.13 -3.24 2.22
N ALA A 151 -3.98 -2.83 3.16
CA ALA A 151 -5.35 -3.31 3.25
C ALA A 151 -6.15 -2.93 1.99
N ASP A 152 -6.95 -3.84 1.49
CA ASP A 152 -7.71 -3.58 0.27
C ASP A 152 -8.93 -2.68 0.49
N THR A 153 -9.58 -2.33 -0.63
CA THR A 153 -10.76 -1.45 -0.63
C THR A 153 -11.87 -1.97 0.25
N SER A 154 -12.13 -3.28 0.27
CA SER A 154 -13.20 -3.88 1.07
C SER A 154 -12.87 -3.84 2.57
N MET A 155 -11.63 -4.13 2.94
CA MET A 155 -11.14 -4.08 4.32
C MET A 155 -11.21 -2.65 4.89
N LYS A 156 -10.75 -1.67 4.11
CA LYS A 156 -10.82 -0.25 4.50
C LYS A 156 -12.26 0.26 4.57
N MET A 157 -13.14 -0.17 3.63
CA MET A 157 -14.56 0.21 3.66
C MET A 157 -15.28 -0.42 4.85
N GLU A 158 -14.98 -1.67 5.21
CA GLU A 158 -15.50 -2.30 6.41
C GLU A 158 -15.18 -1.50 7.68
N ALA A 159 -13.91 -1.08 7.84
CA ALA A 159 -13.48 -0.24 8.96
C ALA A 159 -14.15 1.15 8.93
N MET A 160 -14.18 1.79 7.75
CA MET A 160 -14.80 3.10 7.55
C MET A 160 -16.28 3.09 7.92
N THR A 161 -17.04 2.17 7.37
CA THR A 161 -18.49 2.08 7.59
C THR A 161 -18.85 1.58 8.99
N THR A 162 -17.97 0.80 9.64
CA THR A 162 -18.09 0.47 11.06
C THR A 162 -17.95 1.70 11.94
N TYR A 163 -17.05 2.63 11.60
CA TYR A 163 -16.97 3.93 12.27
C TYR A 163 -18.18 4.80 11.98
N MET A 164 -18.61 4.89 10.71
CA MET A 164 -19.77 5.67 10.27
C MET A 164 -21.08 5.20 10.94
N LYS A 165 -21.17 3.92 11.32
CA LYS A 165 -22.32 3.37 12.05
C LYS A 165 -22.68 4.19 13.30
N ASP A 166 -21.67 4.67 14.00
CA ASP A 166 -21.82 5.41 15.25
C ASP A 166 -21.84 6.93 15.05
N GLN A 167 -21.99 7.41 13.81
CA GLN A 167 -22.05 8.84 13.46
C GLN A 167 -23.50 9.23 13.09
N PRO A 168 -24.32 9.73 14.04
CA PRO A 168 -25.74 9.96 13.80
C PRO A 168 -26.04 11.14 12.87
N ASP A 169 -25.07 11.98 12.63
CA ASP A 169 -25.14 13.17 11.77
C ASP A 169 -24.93 12.86 10.28
N ILE A 170 -24.51 11.65 9.92
CA ILE A 170 -24.44 11.20 8.53
C ILE A 170 -25.83 10.71 8.09
N LYS A 171 -26.42 11.37 7.09
CA LYS A 171 -27.76 11.06 6.56
C LYS A 171 -27.76 10.91 5.04
N LYS A 172 -26.97 11.71 4.32
CA LYS A 172 -26.96 11.78 2.87
C LYS A 172 -25.55 11.67 2.35
N VAL A 173 -25.24 10.54 1.72
CA VAL A 173 -23.91 10.23 1.20
C VAL A 173 -23.89 10.40 -0.32
N TYR A 174 -22.88 11.12 -0.80
CA TYR A 174 -22.48 11.15 -2.21
C TYR A 174 -21.21 10.31 -2.41
N ILE A 175 -21.18 9.47 -3.40
CA ILE A 175 -20.01 8.66 -3.73
C ILE A 175 -19.34 9.24 -4.98
N LEU A 176 -18.08 9.65 -4.85
CA LEU A 176 -17.30 10.14 -5.98
C LEU A 176 -15.99 9.37 -6.09
N GLY A 177 -15.74 8.73 -7.22
CA GLY A 177 -14.56 7.90 -7.41
C GLY A 177 -13.91 8.05 -8.77
N GLN A 178 -12.70 7.54 -8.87
CA GLN A 178 -11.94 7.40 -10.11
C GLN A 178 -12.47 6.23 -10.92
N ASN A 179 -12.63 6.39 -12.23
CA ASN A 179 -13.19 5.37 -13.13
C ASN A 179 -12.13 4.29 -13.47
N TYR A 180 -11.85 3.45 -12.50
CA TYR A 180 -11.09 2.20 -12.65
C TYR A 180 -11.49 1.22 -11.54
N SER A 181 -10.92 0.01 -11.52
CA SER A 181 -11.40 -1.06 -10.63
C SER A 181 -11.51 -0.67 -9.16
N HIS A 182 -10.51 0.02 -8.57
CA HIS A 182 -10.60 0.48 -7.20
C HIS A 182 -11.78 1.44 -6.96
N GLY A 183 -11.96 2.48 -7.80
CA GLY A 183 -13.07 3.43 -7.62
C GLY A 183 -14.45 2.77 -7.77
N ILE A 184 -14.58 1.83 -8.69
CA ILE A 184 -15.80 1.00 -8.86
C ILE A 184 -16.05 0.16 -7.60
N GLN A 185 -15.01 -0.46 -7.04
CA GLN A 185 -15.11 -1.25 -5.81
C GLN A 185 -15.42 -0.38 -4.58
N VAL A 186 -14.88 0.85 -4.50
CA VAL A 186 -15.26 1.82 -3.45
C VAL A 186 -16.77 2.07 -3.49
N ALA A 187 -17.33 2.37 -4.65
CA ALA A 187 -18.78 2.61 -4.79
C ALA A 187 -19.61 1.37 -4.44
N LYS A 188 -19.17 0.19 -4.87
CA LYS A 188 -19.83 -1.07 -4.56
C LYS A 188 -19.87 -1.33 -3.06
N TYR A 189 -18.72 -1.38 -2.40
CA TYR A 189 -18.63 -1.70 -0.97
C TYR A 189 -19.23 -0.63 -0.08
N ALA A 190 -19.16 0.67 -0.47
CA ALA A 190 -19.85 1.73 0.25
C ALA A 190 -21.36 1.49 0.30
N LYS A 191 -21.98 1.16 -0.85
CA LYS A 191 -23.43 0.86 -0.93
C LYS A 191 -23.78 -0.41 -0.13
N GLU A 192 -23.06 -1.50 -0.31
CA GLU A 192 -23.30 -2.77 0.37
C GLU A 192 -23.17 -2.65 1.89
N ASP A 193 -22.10 -2.04 2.37
CA ASP A 193 -21.80 -1.93 3.79
C ASP A 193 -22.71 -0.92 4.50
N LEU A 194 -23.03 0.21 3.86
CA LEU A 194 -23.98 1.17 4.42
C LEU A 194 -25.39 0.57 4.46
N ALA A 195 -25.83 -0.12 3.42
CA ALA A 195 -27.13 -0.80 3.43
C ALA A 195 -27.26 -1.81 4.59
N ARG A 196 -26.16 -2.50 4.93
CA ARG A 196 -26.11 -3.47 6.02
C ARG A 196 -26.04 -2.81 7.40
N LYS A 197 -25.25 -1.73 7.56
CA LYS A 197 -24.93 -1.13 8.87
C LYS A 197 -25.77 0.09 9.20
N ARG A 198 -26.17 0.88 8.20
CA ARG A 198 -26.89 2.14 8.30
C ARG A 198 -27.93 2.27 7.17
N PRO A 199 -28.98 1.44 7.16
CA PRO A 199 -30.02 1.48 6.13
C PRO A 199 -30.84 2.78 6.11
N ASP A 200 -30.67 3.63 7.14
CA ASP A 200 -31.23 4.96 7.23
C ASP A 200 -30.48 6.02 6.41
N ILE A 201 -29.23 5.72 5.95
CA ILE A 201 -28.46 6.62 5.11
C ILE A 201 -28.94 6.56 3.68
N GLN A 202 -29.19 7.72 3.08
CA GLN A 202 -29.55 7.86 1.67
C GLN A 202 -28.29 8.05 0.81
N ILE A 203 -28.10 7.24 -0.22
CA ILE A 203 -27.14 7.52 -1.27
C ILE A 203 -27.79 8.50 -2.25
N VAL A 204 -27.36 9.77 -2.21
CA VAL A 204 -27.99 10.86 -2.96
C VAL A 204 -27.29 11.16 -4.29
N GLY A 205 -26.21 10.47 -4.60
CA GLY A 205 -25.52 10.54 -5.88
C GLY A 205 -24.30 9.65 -5.95
N GLU A 206 -23.91 9.33 -7.18
CA GLU A 206 -22.72 8.56 -7.50
C GLU A 206 -22.16 9.03 -8.85
N ASP A 207 -20.89 9.36 -8.89
CA ASP A 207 -20.16 9.68 -10.13
C ASP A 207 -18.79 9.01 -10.14
N LEU A 208 -18.36 8.63 -11.34
CA LEU A 208 -16.98 8.21 -11.61
C LEU A 208 -16.35 9.18 -12.61
N HIS A 209 -15.11 9.58 -12.36
CA HIS A 209 -14.36 10.45 -13.25
C HIS A 209 -13.08 9.76 -13.78
N PRO A 210 -12.54 10.18 -14.94
CA PRO A 210 -11.30 9.62 -15.47
C PRO A 210 -10.13 9.77 -14.49
N LEU A 211 -9.42 8.65 -14.20
CA LEU A 211 -8.25 8.62 -13.33
C LEU A 211 -7.13 9.50 -13.88
N ALA A 212 -6.61 10.41 -13.05
CA ALA A 212 -5.46 11.27 -13.37
C ALA A 212 -5.62 12.13 -14.64
N GLN A 213 -6.84 12.50 -14.99
CA GLN A 213 -7.12 13.30 -16.19
C GLN A 213 -7.95 14.56 -15.90
N VAL A 214 -8.66 14.60 -14.79
CA VAL A 214 -9.50 15.73 -14.41
C VAL A 214 -8.64 16.83 -13.79
N ARG A 215 -8.70 18.04 -14.36
CA ARG A 215 -8.00 19.23 -13.86
C ARG A 215 -8.92 20.19 -13.13
N ASP A 216 -10.21 20.08 -13.36
CA ASP A 216 -11.26 20.92 -12.73
C ASP A 216 -12.38 20.03 -12.17
N PHE A 217 -12.50 20.02 -10.84
CA PHE A 217 -13.53 19.27 -10.13
C PHE A 217 -14.79 20.10 -9.82
N ALA A 218 -14.86 21.38 -10.22
CA ALA A 218 -16.03 22.22 -9.98
C ALA A 218 -17.35 21.61 -10.49
N PRO A 219 -17.44 20.94 -11.67
CA PRO A 219 -18.65 20.29 -12.12
C PRO A 219 -19.13 19.14 -11.21
N TYR A 220 -18.21 18.35 -10.66
CA TYR A 220 -18.54 17.29 -9.70
C TYR A 220 -18.98 17.85 -8.36
N VAL A 221 -18.28 18.88 -7.88
CA VAL A 221 -18.62 19.59 -6.64
C VAL A 221 -19.99 20.26 -6.73
N ALA A 222 -20.36 20.82 -7.89
CA ALA A 222 -21.70 21.37 -8.13
C ALA A 222 -22.80 20.31 -7.99
N LYS A 223 -22.57 19.09 -8.47
CA LYS A 223 -23.50 17.95 -8.30
C LYS A 223 -23.62 17.54 -6.83
N ILE A 224 -22.49 17.45 -6.11
CA ILE A 224 -22.47 17.15 -4.66
C ILE A 224 -23.32 18.18 -3.92
N LYS A 225 -23.10 19.47 -4.20
CA LYS A 225 -23.82 20.57 -3.58
C LYS A 225 -25.34 20.51 -3.88
N ALA A 226 -25.70 20.25 -5.14
CA ALA A 226 -27.10 20.16 -5.57
C ALA A 226 -27.83 18.95 -4.97
N SER A 227 -27.12 17.86 -4.67
CA SER A 227 -27.71 16.66 -4.05
C SER A 227 -28.07 16.85 -2.57
N GLY A 228 -27.53 17.89 -1.93
CA GLY A 228 -27.70 18.12 -0.48
C GLY A 228 -26.98 17.06 0.38
N ALA A 229 -25.92 16.44 -0.14
CA ALA A 229 -25.10 15.51 0.64
C ALA A 229 -24.46 16.21 1.84
N ASP A 230 -24.46 15.55 2.99
CA ASP A 230 -23.69 15.92 4.19
C ASP A 230 -22.32 15.23 4.24
N THR A 231 -22.16 14.18 3.47
CA THR A 231 -20.96 13.34 3.47
C THR A 231 -20.61 12.89 2.07
N VAL A 232 -19.32 12.91 1.74
CA VAL A 232 -18.74 12.34 0.54
C VAL A 232 -17.86 11.14 0.92
N ILE A 233 -18.07 10.00 0.27
CA ILE A 233 -17.14 8.87 0.29
C ILE A 233 -16.36 8.89 -1.01
N THR A 234 -15.03 8.85 -0.93
CA THR A 234 -14.17 8.86 -2.11
C THR A 234 -12.93 7.98 -1.94
N GLY A 235 -12.63 7.21 -2.98
CA GLY A 235 -11.37 6.49 -3.13
C GLY A 235 -10.29 7.29 -3.86
N ASN A 236 -10.53 8.55 -4.20
CA ASN A 236 -9.57 9.38 -4.91
C ASN A 236 -8.24 9.47 -4.15
N TRP A 237 -7.14 9.57 -4.88
CA TRP A 237 -5.80 9.73 -4.36
C TRP A 237 -4.98 10.68 -5.24
N GLY A 238 -3.85 11.18 -4.71
CA GLY A 238 -2.95 12.09 -5.40
C GLY A 238 -3.66 13.37 -5.84
N SER A 239 -3.33 13.84 -7.04
CA SER A 239 -3.90 15.08 -7.58
C SER A 239 -5.41 15.08 -7.69
N ASP A 240 -6.05 13.92 -7.94
CA ASP A 240 -7.52 13.86 -8.04
C ASP A 240 -8.18 14.14 -6.68
N LEU A 241 -7.58 13.70 -5.57
CA LEU A 241 -8.10 14.03 -4.23
C LEU A 241 -7.80 15.49 -3.85
N SER A 242 -6.59 15.96 -4.09
CA SER A 242 -6.18 17.33 -3.77
C SER A 242 -7.05 18.36 -4.51
N LEU A 243 -7.30 18.15 -5.81
CA LEU A 243 -8.12 19.04 -6.63
C LEU A 243 -9.59 18.97 -6.23
N LEU A 244 -10.11 17.78 -5.86
CA LEU A 244 -11.48 17.63 -5.35
C LEU A 244 -11.67 18.42 -4.04
N ILE A 245 -10.76 18.25 -3.07
CA ILE A 245 -10.84 18.96 -1.78
C ILE A 245 -10.78 20.48 -1.99
N LYS A 246 -9.84 20.94 -2.85
CA LYS A 246 -9.73 22.36 -3.16
C LYS A 246 -11.01 22.90 -3.81
N ALA A 247 -11.55 22.23 -4.82
CA ALA A 247 -12.78 22.63 -5.48
C ALA A 247 -13.98 22.68 -4.50
N ALA A 248 -14.06 21.74 -3.56
CA ALA A 248 -15.08 21.72 -2.54
C ALA A 248 -14.98 22.93 -1.60
N GLN A 249 -13.78 23.32 -1.19
CA GLN A 249 -13.53 24.52 -0.38
C GLN A 249 -13.87 25.79 -1.17
N ASP A 250 -13.42 25.91 -2.42
CA ASP A 250 -13.68 27.05 -3.30
C ASP A 250 -15.20 27.23 -3.55
N ALA A 251 -15.97 26.15 -3.60
CA ALA A 251 -17.43 26.17 -3.75
C ALA A 251 -18.20 26.38 -2.44
N GLY A 252 -17.50 26.52 -1.31
CA GLY A 252 -18.09 26.73 0.00
C GLY A 252 -18.82 25.52 0.58
N LEU A 253 -18.40 24.29 0.24
CA LEU A 253 -18.92 23.05 0.86
C LEU A 253 -18.30 22.85 2.26
N ASN A 254 -18.50 23.81 3.13
CA ASN A 254 -17.81 23.86 4.43
C ASN A 254 -18.36 22.87 5.46
N ASP A 255 -19.57 22.36 5.29
CA ASP A 255 -20.26 21.48 6.24
C ASP A 255 -20.26 20.01 5.78
N VAL A 256 -19.72 19.73 4.58
CA VAL A 256 -19.66 18.38 4.03
C VAL A 256 -18.42 17.66 4.56
N LYS A 257 -18.62 16.44 5.09
CA LYS A 257 -17.54 15.56 5.52
C LYS A 257 -17.02 14.72 4.36
N PHE A 258 -15.72 14.50 4.34
CA PHE A 258 -15.06 13.63 3.37
C PHE A 258 -14.47 12.40 4.07
N TYR A 259 -14.88 11.21 3.66
CA TYR A 259 -14.30 9.94 4.08
C TYR A 259 -13.42 9.41 2.96
N THR A 260 -12.11 9.29 3.24
CA THR A 260 -11.07 9.05 2.23
C THR A 260 -10.20 7.86 2.61
N TYR A 261 -9.36 7.44 1.67
CA TYR A 261 -8.36 6.38 1.86
C TYR A 261 -6.92 6.93 1.92
N TYR A 262 -6.67 8.07 1.25
CA TYR A 262 -5.30 8.49 0.94
C TYR A 262 -5.04 9.97 1.24
N GLY A 263 -5.55 10.44 2.39
CA GLY A 263 -5.43 11.84 2.80
C GLY A 263 -4.00 12.32 3.09
N THR A 264 -3.04 11.41 3.29
CA THR A 264 -1.62 11.74 3.54
C THR A 264 -0.78 11.85 2.27
N VAL A 265 -1.31 11.48 1.11
CA VAL A 265 -0.56 11.47 -0.15
C VAL A 265 -0.18 12.89 -0.57
N SER A 266 1.03 13.04 -1.15
CA SER A 266 1.61 14.33 -1.55
C SER A 266 0.63 15.31 -2.19
N GLY A 267 0.61 16.54 -1.70
CA GLY A 267 -0.27 17.62 -2.12
C GLY A 267 -1.66 17.62 -1.47
N THR A 268 -2.11 16.52 -0.89
CA THR A 268 -3.42 16.45 -0.23
C THR A 268 -3.42 17.17 1.12
N PRO A 269 -2.43 16.99 2.02
CA PRO A 269 -2.34 17.80 3.24
C PRO A 269 -2.34 19.30 2.98
N THR A 270 -1.57 19.76 2.00
CA THR A 270 -1.52 21.17 1.58
C THR A 270 -2.90 21.65 1.08
N ALA A 271 -3.59 20.85 0.25
CA ALA A 271 -4.93 21.17 -0.23
C ALA A 271 -5.97 21.23 0.90
N MET A 272 -5.86 20.37 1.90
CA MET A 272 -6.75 20.37 3.06
C MET A 272 -6.56 21.61 3.94
N GLY A 273 -5.32 21.93 4.30
CA GLY A 273 -5.00 23.05 5.17
C GLY A 273 -5.89 23.14 6.43
N SER A 274 -6.10 24.35 6.94
CA SER A 274 -6.98 24.61 8.10
C SER A 274 -8.46 24.45 7.75
N ALA A 275 -8.85 24.67 6.50
CA ALA A 275 -10.26 24.67 6.06
C ALA A 275 -10.92 23.28 6.19
N SER A 276 -10.14 22.21 6.11
CA SER A 276 -10.61 20.82 6.23
C SER A 276 -10.59 20.27 7.67
N ALA A 277 -10.16 21.06 8.65
CA ALA A 277 -10.09 20.60 10.05
C ALA A 277 -11.45 20.10 10.55
N GLY A 278 -11.46 18.91 11.16
CA GLY A 278 -12.67 18.27 11.68
C GLY A 278 -13.58 17.62 10.62
N LYS A 279 -13.27 17.73 9.32
CA LYS A 279 -14.18 17.36 8.22
C LYS A 279 -13.65 16.25 7.33
N VAL A 280 -12.34 16.07 7.24
CA VAL A 280 -11.73 15.00 6.40
C VAL A 280 -11.30 13.85 7.30
N TYR A 281 -11.78 12.67 6.97
CA TYR A 281 -11.45 11.41 7.62
C TYR A 281 -10.68 10.51 6.66
N MET A 282 -9.73 9.75 7.20
CA MET A 282 -8.95 8.79 6.43
C MET A 282 -8.98 7.43 7.13
N VAL A 283 -9.09 6.36 6.34
CA VAL A 283 -8.86 5.00 6.82
C VAL A 283 -7.51 4.51 6.31
N ALA A 284 -6.59 4.22 7.22
CA ALA A 284 -5.23 3.81 6.88
C ALA A 284 -4.63 2.88 7.94
N TYR A 285 -3.57 2.19 7.56
CA TYR A 285 -2.80 1.32 8.46
C TYR A 285 -1.80 2.10 9.35
N GLY A 286 -1.67 3.41 9.17
CA GLY A 286 -0.79 4.27 9.97
C GLY A 286 -1.02 5.76 9.74
N HIS A 287 -0.28 6.57 10.49
CA HIS A 287 -0.30 8.03 10.43
C HIS A 287 1.08 8.61 10.79
N TYR A 288 1.31 9.92 10.61
CA TYR A 288 2.64 10.53 10.85
C TYR A 288 3.19 10.36 12.28
N ASN A 289 2.31 10.21 13.26
CA ASN A 289 2.66 10.19 14.69
C ASN A 289 2.58 8.78 15.29
N MET A 290 3.12 7.75 14.59
CA MET A 290 3.08 6.36 15.06
C MET A 290 4.03 6.06 16.22
N GLY A 291 5.03 6.93 16.45
CA GLY A 291 6.11 6.68 17.42
C GLY A 291 7.16 5.70 16.88
N GLY A 292 8.13 5.36 17.73
CA GLY A 292 9.17 4.37 17.41
C GLY A 292 10.05 4.70 16.21
N ASP A 293 10.63 3.65 15.62
CA ASP A 293 11.60 3.79 14.51
C ASP A 293 10.97 4.36 13.25
N ILE A 294 9.73 4.01 12.95
CA ILE A 294 9.03 4.52 11.75
C ILE A 294 8.84 6.04 11.79
N GLN A 295 8.54 6.60 12.96
CA GLN A 295 8.42 8.05 13.13
C GLN A 295 9.77 8.74 12.98
N LYS A 296 10.84 8.14 13.56
CA LYS A 296 12.20 8.65 13.40
C LYS A 296 12.63 8.66 11.94
N LEU A 297 12.41 7.57 11.22
CA LEU A 297 12.70 7.48 9.79
C LEU A 297 11.91 8.50 8.98
N GLY A 298 10.63 8.74 9.33
CA GLY A 298 9.82 9.80 8.71
C GLY A 298 10.42 11.19 8.90
N LEU A 299 10.94 11.50 10.10
CA LEU A 299 11.64 12.75 10.37
C LEU A 299 12.97 12.85 9.61
N ASP A 300 13.76 11.78 9.59
CA ASP A 300 15.03 11.73 8.84
C ASP A 300 14.80 11.92 7.33
N PHE A 301 13.73 11.31 6.79
CA PHE A 301 13.29 11.51 5.41
C PHE A 301 12.91 12.96 5.15
N LYS A 302 12.08 13.56 6.03
CA LYS A 302 11.65 14.97 5.93
C LYS A 302 12.85 15.92 5.97
N ASN A 303 13.81 15.66 6.82
CA ASN A 303 15.05 16.45 6.91
C ASN A 303 15.91 16.34 5.62
N LYS A 304 15.97 15.14 5.01
CA LYS A 304 16.76 14.87 3.79
C LYS A 304 16.13 15.45 2.53
N PHE A 305 14.79 15.30 2.38
CA PHE A 305 14.09 15.57 1.13
C PHE A 305 13.13 16.77 1.19
N HIS A 306 12.88 17.33 2.38
CA HIS A 306 11.87 18.37 2.64
C HIS A 306 10.44 17.95 2.24
N GLU A 307 10.16 16.65 2.30
CA GLU A 307 8.90 16.00 1.97
C GLU A 307 8.53 15.02 3.10
N ASP A 308 7.24 14.70 3.23
CA ASP A 308 6.81 13.70 4.21
C ASP A 308 6.92 12.28 3.65
N MET A 309 7.35 11.32 4.48
CA MET A 309 7.31 9.90 4.18
C MET A 309 5.92 9.36 4.57
N TYR A 310 5.03 9.26 3.61
CA TYR A 310 3.65 8.79 3.86
C TYR A 310 3.41 7.33 3.44
N THR A 311 4.24 6.74 2.60
CA THR A 311 4.10 5.35 2.13
C THR A 311 4.73 4.38 3.13
N LEU A 312 4.10 4.25 4.31
CA LEU A 312 4.62 3.42 5.39
C LEU A 312 4.64 1.93 5.05
N ALA A 313 3.83 1.48 4.08
CA ALA A 313 3.87 0.12 3.55
C ALA A 313 5.21 -0.25 2.91
N ALA A 314 6.00 0.73 2.46
CA ALA A 314 7.37 0.49 2.00
C ALA A 314 8.26 -0.03 3.14
N TYR A 315 8.14 0.53 4.35
CA TYR A 315 8.86 0.04 5.52
C TYR A 315 8.48 -1.41 5.85
N THR A 316 7.16 -1.69 5.93
CA THR A 316 6.66 -3.06 6.13
C THR A 316 7.15 -4.03 5.05
N THR A 317 7.27 -3.56 3.79
CA THR A 317 7.82 -4.37 2.69
C THR A 317 9.28 -4.79 2.98
N PHE A 318 10.13 -3.86 3.41
CA PHE A 318 11.52 -4.17 3.75
C PHE A 318 11.65 -5.05 4.99
N GLU A 319 10.85 -4.81 6.05
CA GLU A 319 10.81 -5.69 7.23
C GLU A 319 10.43 -7.11 6.82
N MET A 320 9.30 -7.26 6.11
CA MET A 320 8.77 -8.54 5.65
C MET A 320 9.78 -9.30 4.79
N LEU A 321 10.37 -8.67 3.78
CA LEU A 321 11.35 -9.31 2.91
C LEU A 321 12.63 -9.67 3.66
N SER A 322 13.14 -8.79 4.53
CA SER A 322 14.34 -9.07 5.33
C SER A 322 14.16 -10.28 6.24
N ASP A 323 13.03 -10.35 6.93
CA ASP A 323 12.69 -11.47 7.79
C ASP A 323 12.45 -12.77 6.98
N ALA A 324 11.80 -12.66 5.80
CA ALA A 324 11.57 -13.81 4.93
C ALA A 324 12.88 -14.35 4.37
N PHE A 325 13.81 -13.50 3.94
CA PHE A 325 15.15 -13.93 3.50
C PHE A 325 15.92 -14.63 4.63
N ALA A 326 15.89 -14.07 5.83
CA ALA A 326 16.54 -14.67 6.99
C ALA A 326 15.96 -16.05 7.32
N LYS A 327 14.62 -16.20 7.34
CA LYS A 327 13.93 -17.45 7.61
C LYS A 327 14.12 -18.49 6.49
N ALA A 328 14.14 -18.06 5.23
CA ALA A 328 14.36 -18.91 4.08
C ALA A 328 15.82 -19.34 3.92
N HIS A 329 16.76 -18.69 4.62
CA HIS A 329 18.20 -18.78 4.38
C HIS A 329 18.54 -18.63 2.88
N SER A 330 17.83 -17.74 2.17
CA SER A 330 17.91 -17.59 0.72
C SER A 330 17.20 -16.31 0.27
N THR A 331 17.68 -15.77 -0.86
CA THR A 331 16.98 -14.72 -1.62
C THR A 331 16.24 -15.27 -2.84
N ASP A 332 16.19 -16.59 -3.00
CA ASP A 332 15.46 -17.24 -4.09
C ASP A 332 13.94 -17.05 -3.93
N PRO A 333 13.24 -16.46 -4.94
CA PRO A 333 11.81 -16.16 -4.84
C PRO A 333 10.91 -17.37 -4.53
N VAL A 334 11.28 -18.59 -4.93
CA VAL A 334 10.50 -19.79 -4.64
C VAL A 334 10.52 -20.10 -3.14
N LYS A 335 11.71 -20.06 -2.53
CA LYS A 335 11.88 -20.30 -1.10
C LYS A 335 11.27 -19.18 -0.27
N VAL A 336 11.43 -17.94 -0.72
CA VAL A 336 10.91 -16.77 -0.04
C VAL A 336 9.38 -16.73 -0.07
N ALA A 337 8.75 -17.02 -1.21
CA ALA A 337 7.30 -17.13 -1.33
C ALA A 337 6.71 -18.18 -0.36
N ALA A 338 7.37 -19.34 -0.25
CA ALA A 338 6.95 -20.38 0.69
C ALA A 338 7.02 -19.94 2.15
N VAL A 339 8.03 -19.12 2.52
CA VAL A 339 8.18 -18.58 3.88
C VAL A 339 7.16 -17.46 4.15
N LEU A 340 6.83 -16.66 3.13
CA LEU A 340 5.86 -15.58 3.26
C LEU A 340 4.44 -16.08 3.53
N GLU A 341 4.07 -17.30 3.06
CA GLU A 341 2.76 -17.89 3.36
C GLU A 341 2.60 -18.12 4.86
N ASP A 342 1.57 -17.54 5.46
CA ASP A 342 1.27 -17.59 6.89
C ASP A 342 2.37 -16.97 7.79
N MET A 343 3.19 -16.09 7.23
CA MET A 343 4.26 -15.44 7.98
C MET A 343 3.72 -14.45 8.99
N HIS A 344 4.02 -14.69 10.26
CA HIS A 344 3.79 -13.76 11.36
C HIS A 344 5.05 -12.93 11.61
N PHE A 345 4.89 -11.63 11.71
CA PHE A 345 6.00 -10.73 12.08
C PHE A 345 5.47 -9.47 12.78
N LYS A 346 6.36 -8.73 13.40
CA LYS A 346 6.02 -7.49 14.07
C LYS A 346 6.41 -6.32 13.18
N SER A 347 5.45 -5.47 12.83
CA SER A 347 5.68 -4.23 12.09
C SER A 347 5.40 -3.01 12.98
N PHE A 348 5.57 -1.82 12.43
CA PHE A 348 5.39 -0.55 13.16
C PHE A 348 3.97 -0.37 13.74
N ASN A 349 2.97 -1.02 13.17
CA ASN A 349 1.56 -0.97 13.60
C ASN A 349 1.11 -2.22 14.39
N GLY A 350 2.06 -3.03 14.90
CA GLY A 350 1.81 -4.19 15.74
C GLY A 350 2.09 -5.52 15.07
N ASP A 351 1.49 -6.58 15.60
CA ASP A 351 1.61 -7.93 15.04
C ASP A 351 0.77 -8.05 13.77
N VAL A 352 1.38 -8.53 12.71
CA VAL A 352 0.77 -8.68 11.38
C VAL A 352 0.99 -10.08 10.85
N VAL A 353 0.08 -10.52 9.96
CA VAL A 353 0.11 -11.87 9.38
C VAL A 353 -0.13 -11.78 7.88
N MET A 354 0.74 -12.39 7.10
CA MET A 354 0.51 -12.61 5.68
C MET A 354 -0.42 -13.82 5.51
N ARG A 355 -1.69 -13.59 5.23
CA ARG A 355 -2.72 -14.65 5.18
C ARG A 355 -2.43 -15.64 4.06
N LYS A 356 -2.29 -16.94 4.42
CA LYS A 356 -1.93 -18.01 3.48
C LYS A 356 -2.93 -18.21 2.35
N SER A 357 -4.21 -17.96 2.61
CA SER A 357 -5.27 -18.23 1.64
C SER A 357 -5.21 -17.36 0.39
N ASP A 358 -4.67 -16.13 0.49
CA ASP A 358 -4.74 -15.12 -0.57
C ASP A 358 -3.57 -14.14 -0.61
N HIS A 359 -2.59 -14.28 0.27
CA HIS A 359 -1.42 -13.40 0.41
C HIS A 359 -1.76 -11.93 0.66
N GLN A 360 -2.85 -11.69 1.41
CA GLN A 360 -3.22 -10.38 1.92
C GLN A 360 -2.69 -10.20 3.34
N LEU A 361 -1.90 -9.16 3.58
CA LEU A 361 -1.44 -8.82 4.93
C LEU A 361 -2.63 -8.42 5.81
N GLN A 362 -2.74 -9.06 6.97
CA GLN A 362 -3.70 -8.73 8.00
C GLN A 362 -3.03 -7.80 9.00
N GLN A 363 -3.58 -6.61 9.18
CA GLN A 363 -3.01 -5.54 10.00
C GLN A 363 -4.10 -4.64 10.59
N GLY A 364 -3.79 -3.94 11.67
CA GLY A 364 -4.70 -2.97 12.26
C GLY A 364 -4.93 -1.76 11.37
N LEU A 365 -6.13 -1.18 11.46
CA LEU A 365 -6.52 0.01 10.71
C LEU A 365 -6.96 1.12 11.66
N TYR A 366 -6.62 2.35 11.29
CA TYR A 366 -7.05 3.57 11.97
C TYR A 366 -8.11 4.28 11.12
N VAL A 367 -9.15 4.79 11.77
CA VAL A 367 -9.90 5.94 11.27
C VAL A 367 -9.30 7.16 11.93
N ALA A 368 -8.79 8.09 11.15
CA ALA A 368 -8.16 9.29 11.63
C ALA A 368 -8.82 10.52 11.02
N ARG A 369 -8.93 11.60 11.81
CA ARG A 369 -9.55 12.86 11.40
C ARG A 369 -8.49 13.94 11.27
N TRP A 370 -8.61 14.77 10.24
CA TRP A 370 -7.72 15.91 10.02
C TRP A 370 -7.94 16.99 11.07
N GLU A 371 -6.94 17.29 11.88
CA GLU A 371 -7.00 18.16 13.03
C GLU A 371 -5.73 19.01 13.16
N LYS A 372 -5.78 20.07 13.94
CA LYS A 372 -4.59 20.85 14.29
C LYS A 372 -3.58 19.95 14.98
N ALA A 373 -2.33 19.96 14.51
CA ALA A 373 -1.23 19.24 15.14
C ALA A 373 -0.92 19.80 16.53
N GLY A 374 -0.55 18.92 17.46
CA GLY A 374 -0.18 19.31 18.82
C GLY A 374 -0.38 18.17 19.83
N GLY A 375 0.01 18.41 21.08
CA GLY A 375 -0.13 17.46 22.16
C GLY A 375 0.50 16.10 21.83
N LYS A 376 -0.28 15.03 21.84
CA LYS A 376 0.16 13.66 21.51
C LYS A 376 0.53 13.46 20.03
N TYR A 377 0.05 14.35 19.16
CA TYR A 377 0.21 14.25 17.70
C TYR A 377 0.88 15.52 17.13
N PRO A 378 2.17 15.76 17.47
CA PRO A 378 2.85 17.01 17.13
C PRO A 378 3.32 17.11 15.68
N LEU A 379 3.51 15.98 14.99
CA LEU A 379 3.99 15.98 13.60
C LEU A 379 2.85 16.27 12.65
N ASP A 380 3.03 17.28 11.83
CA ASP A 380 2.06 17.74 10.84
C ASP A 380 2.34 17.19 9.45
N GLY A 381 1.33 17.23 8.58
CA GLY A 381 1.48 16.91 7.17
C GLY A 381 1.87 18.17 6.37
N GLU A 382 2.92 18.06 5.57
CA GLU A 382 3.40 19.06 4.61
C GLU A 382 3.57 20.49 5.21
N ASN A 383 3.99 20.58 6.46
CA ASN A 383 4.19 21.84 7.20
C ASN A 383 2.93 22.72 7.31
N THR A 384 1.74 22.11 7.28
CA THR A 384 0.45 22.82 7.36
C THR A 384 0.05 23.21 8.78
N GLY A 385 0.69 22.63 9.81
CA GLY A 385 0.26 22.72 11.20
C GLY A 385 -0.92 21.81 11.54
N TYR A 386 -1.30 20.89 10.63
CA TYR A 386 -2.40 19.93 10.78
C TYR A 386 -1.95 18.51 10.51
N THR A 387 -2.63 17.53 11.10
CA THR A 387 -2.30 16.12 11.01
C THR A 387 -3.56 15.23 11.07
N PHE A 388 -3.44 13.99 10.67
CA PHE A 388 -4.46 12.98 10.93
C PHE A 388 -4.31 12.44 12.35
N VAL A 389 -5.31 12.76 13.19
CA VAL A 389 -5.42 12.29 14.57
C VAL A 389 -6.31 11.06 14.60
N PRO A 390 -5.83 9.91 15.08
CA PRO A 390 -6.65 8.71 15.23
C PRO A 390 -7.85 8.95 16.14
N VAL A 391 -9.05 8.68 15.63
CA VAL A 391 -10.32 8.73 16.37
C VAL A 391 -10.81 7.32 16.67
N LYS A 392 -10.37 6.30 15.92
CA LYS A 392 -10.67 4.89 16.15
C LYS A 392 -9.54 4.02 15.64
N TYR A 393 -9.27 2.94 16.35
CA TYR A 393 -8.41 1.84 15.92
C TYR A 393 -9.25 0.57 15.82
N TYR A 394 -9.05 -0.19 14.77
CA TYR A 394 -9.59 -1.53 14.58
C TYR A 394 -8.45 -2.52 14.49
N ASP A 395 -8.53 -3.59 15.24
CA ASP A 395 -7.56 -4.69 15.15
C ASP A 395 -7.67 -5.43 13.81
N PRO A 396 -6.66 -6.25 13.44
CA PRO A 396 -6.64 -6.93 12.14
C PRO A 396 -7.85 -7.79 11.85
N PHE A 397 -8.51 -8.33 12.88
CA PHE A 397 -9.65 -9.22 12.73
C PHE A 397 -10.89 -8.48 12.22
N VAL A 398 -11.13 -7.25 12.67
CA VAL A 398 -12.33 -6.47 12.32
C VAL A 398 -12.40 -6.16 10.81
N ALA A 399 -11.26 -5.89 10.19
CA ALA A 399 -11.16 -5.56 8.77
C ALA A 399 -10.80 -6.77 7.90
N SER A 400 -10.66 -7.97 8.47
CA SER A 400 -10.32 -9.19 7.73
C SER A 400 -11.53 -9.70 6.94
N THR A 401 -11.67 -9.25 5.70
CA THR A 401 -12.74 -9.70 4.80
C THR A 401 -12.47 -11.12 4.28
N PRO A 402 -13.53 -11.94 4.03
CA PRO A 402 -13.37 -13.26 3.43
C PRO A 402 -12.72 -13.21 2.05
N THR A 403 -12.01 -14.28 1.68
CA THR A 403 -11.44 -14.42 0.33
C THR A 403 -12.06 -15.57 -0.43
N THR A 404 -12.14 -15.43 -1.75
CA THR A 404 -12.54 -16.48 -2.71
C THR A 404 -11.35 -16.98 -3.53
N CYS A 405 -10.12 -16.60 -3.13
CA CYS A 405 -8.89 -16.96 -3.84
C CYS A 405 -8.71 -18.48 -3.95
N GLN A 406 -8.36 -18.94 -5.15
CA GLN A 406 -8.00 -20.32 -5.47
C GLN A 406 -6.69 -20.33 -6.26
N MET A 407 -5.61 -19.81 -5.64
CA MET A 407 -4.33 -19.72 -6.31
C MET A 407 -3.70 -21.10 -6.56
N LYS A 408 -3.02 -21.23 -7.70
CA LYS A 408 -2.22 -22.40 -8.02
C LYS A 408 -0.83 -22.25 -7.38
N ARG A 409 -0.51 -23.12 -6.44
CA ARG A 409 0.83 -23.20 -5.85
C ARG A 409 1.75 -24.00 -6.74
N PRO A 410 3.05 -23.65 -6.85
CA PRO A 410 4.05 -24.53 -7.44
C PRO A 410 4.01 -25.89 -6.74
N ASN A 411 4.21 -26.96 -7.50
CA ASN A 411 4.36 -28.28 -6.89
C ASN A 411 5.53 -28.21 -5.90
N ALA A 412 5.31 -28.63 -4.67
CA ALA A 412 6.40 -28.87 -3.74
C ALA A 412 7.30 -29.94 -4.35
N GLY A 413 8.48 -29.53 -4.83
CA GLY A 413 9.50 -30.43 -5.38
C GLY A 413 10.11 -31.30 -4.29
#